data_5b9502b13fb1012661688307f5d89e78
#
_entry.id   5b9502b13fb1012661688307f5d89e78
#
_cell.length_a   1.000
_cell.length_b   1.000
_cell.length_c   1.000
_cell.angle_alpha   90.00
_cell.angle_beta   90.00
_cell.angle_gamma   90.00
#
_symmetry.space_group_name_H-M   'P 1'
#
loop_
_entity.id
_entity.type
_entity.pdbx_description
1 polymer ?
#
loop_
_entity_poly.entity_id
_entity_poly.type
_entity_poly.pdbx_seq_one_letter_code
_entity_poly.pdbx_strand_id
1 'polypeptide(L)'
;MIYIVEDDRNIQEIELFALKNSGYQAVGFETAREFYMALDTKLPELILLDIMLPDEDGMEILRRLRAREDTRRIPVMLVTAKSTEIDKVKGLDGGADDYIAKPFGVMELIARVKALLRRAPAS
;
A
#
# COMPACT_ATOMS: atom_id res chain seq x y z
N MET A 1 4.08 5.63 -10.65
CA MET A 1 4.80 5.62 -9.37
C MET A 1 3.98 4.88 -8.32
N ILE A 2 4.59 3.92 -7.64
CA ILE A 2 3.96 3.17 -6.55
C ILE A 2 4.50 3.73 -5.23
N TYR A 3 3.62 4.04 -4.29
CA TYR A 3 4.00 4.48 -2.96
C TYR A 3 3.92 3.32 -1.98
N ILE A 4 4.97 3.18 -1.16
CA ILE A 4 5.03 2.18 -0.10
C ILE A 4 5.11 2.90 1.23
N VAL A 5 4.19 2.57 2.15
CA VAL A 5 4.21 3.12 3.51
C VAL A 5 4.54 1.98 4.46
N GLU A 6 5.78 1.94 4.93
CA GLU A 6 6.34 0.85 5.71
C GLU A 6 7.48 1.37 6.57
N ASP A 7 7.38 1.25 7.88
CA ASP A 7 8.41 1.75 8.81
C ASP A 7 9.61 0.80 8.98
N ASP A 8 9.44 -0.49 8.68
CA ASP A 8 10.56 -1.44 8.72
C ASP A 8 11.39 -1.28 7.44
N ARG A 9 12.62 -0.76 7.59
CA ARG A 9 13.49 -0.47 6.45
C ARG A 9 13.84 -1.71 5.64
N ASN A 10 14.03 -2.85 6.31
CA ASN A 10 14.40 -4.09 5.62
C ASN A 10 13.27 -4.56 4.73
N ILE A 11 12.05 -4.52 5.23
CA ILE A 11 10.86 -4.91 4.46
C ILE A 11 10.64 -3.91 3.33
N GLN A 12 10.76 -2.62 3.60
CA GLN A 12 10.61 -1.59 2.58
C GLN A 12 11.62 -1.77 1.44
N GLU A 13 12.88 -2.08 1.77
CA GLU A 13 13.91 -2.33 0.76
C GLU A 13 13.59 -3.55 -0.11
N ILE A 14 13.05 -4.61 0.49
CA ILE A 14 12.62 -5.79 -0.25
C ILE A 14 11.50 -5.43 -1.23
N GLU A 15 10.52 -4.69 -0.77
CA GLU A 15 9.41 -4.24 -1.60
C GLU A 15 9.88 -3.34 -2.75
N LEU A 16 10.73 -2.37 -2.43
CA LEU A 16 11.29 -1.45 -3.44
C LEU A 16 12.10 -2.21 -4.48
N PHE A 17 12.97 -3.11 -4.05
CA PHE A 17 13.79 -3.89 -4.96
C PHE A 17 12.91 -4.75 -5.89
N ALA A 18 11.93 -5.44 -5.32
CA ALA A 18 11.04 -6.31 -6.09
C ALA A 18 10.26 -5.52 -7.15
N LEU A 19 9.73 -4.36 -6.77
CA LEU A 19 8.96 -3.53 -7.70
C LEU A 19 9.83 -2.95 -8.80
N LYS A 20 10.98 -2.40 -8.45
CA LYS A 20 11.91 -1.83 -9.43
C LYS A 20 12.44 -2.89 -10.38
N ASN A 21 12.75 -4.07 -9.86
CA ASN A 21 13.23 -5.19 -10.68
C ASN A 21 12.15 -5.69 -11.64
N SER A 22 10.89 -5.46 -11.33
CA SER A 22 9.76 -5.81 -12.19
C SER A 22 9.36 -4.70 -13.16
N GLY A 23 10.12 -3.61 -13.20
CA GLY A 23 9.90 -2.52 -14.14
C GLY A 23 9.05 -1.37 -13.62
N TYR A 24 8.69 -1.36 -12.34
CA TYR A 24 7.89 -0.30 -11.76
C TYR A 24 8.75 0.76 -11.07
N GLN A 25 8.28 2.00 -11.09
CA GLN A 25 8.87 3.05 -10.27
C GLN A 25 8.18 3.02 -8.91
N ALA A 26 8.96 3.10 -7.84
CA ALA A 26 8.43 3.04 -6.49
C ALA A 26 9.25 3.89 -5.53
N VAL A 27 8.59 4.43 -4.52
CA VAL A 27 9.23 5.20 -3.46
C VAL A 27 8.62 4.79 -2.13
N GLY A 28 9.47 4.72 -1.09
CA GLY A 28 9.05 4.29 0.24
C GLY A 28 9.01 5.44 1.23
N PHE A 29 8.06 5.35 2.16
CA PHE A 29 7.90 6.29 3.27
C PHE A 29 7.85 5.50 4.57
N GLU A 30 8.54 5.98 5.60
CA GLU A 30 8.56 5.31 6.89
C GLU A 30 7.42 5.73 7.81
N THR A 31 6.79 6.87 7.52
CA THR A 31 5.71 7.42 8.35
C THR A 31 4.53 7.87 7.50
N ALA A 32 3.37 7.96 8.15
CA ALA A 32 2.18 8.50 7.50
C ALA A 32 2.39 9.96 7.10
N ARG A 33 3.08 10.73 7.94
CA ARG A 33 3.36 12.14 7.67
C ARG A 33 4.08 12.33 6.35
N GLU A 34 5.18 11.59 6.14
CA GLU A 34 5.94 11.68 4.90
C GLU A 34 5.09 11.29 3.69
N PHE A 35 4.27 10.26 3.85
CA PHE A 35 3.36 9.80 2.82
C PHE A 35 2.35 10.89 2.43
N TYR A 36 1.71 11.53 3.41
CA TYR A 36 0.76 12.61 3.13
C TYR A 36 1.42 13.79 2.41
N MET A 37 2.64 14.14 2.81
CA MET A 37 3.37 15.21 2.14
C MET A 37 3.62 14.87 0.66
N ALA A 38 3.95 13.63 0.38
CA ALA A 38 4.17 13.18 -0.99
C ALA A 38 2.87 13.20 -1.81
N LEU A 39 1.74 12.82 -1.21
CA LEU A 39 0.43 12.87 -1.88
C LEU A 39 0.08 14.29 -2.34
N ASP A 40 0.48 15.29 -1.58
CA ASP A 40 0.22 16.70 -1.92
C ASP A 40 1.03 17.17 -3.12
N THR A 41 2.11 16.46 -3.45
CA THR A 41 2.96 16.78 -4.59
C THR A 41 2.59 16.00 -5.84
N LYS A 42 2.38 14.68 -5.69
CA LYS A 42 2.06 13.80 -6.81
C LYS A 42 1.30 12.59 -6.31
N LEU A 43 0.24 12.22 -7.02
CA LEU A 43 -0.56 11.04 -6.68
C LEU A 43 0.06 9.78 -7.29
N PRO A 44 0.07 8.67 -6.54
CA PRO A 44 0.58 7.40 -7.06
C PRO A 44 -0.50 6.63 -7.81
N GLU A 45 -0.09 5.58 -8.52
CA GLU A 45 -0.99 4.67 -9.21
C GLU A 45 -1.43 3.53 -8.30
N LEU A 46 -0.67 3.26 -7.25
CA LEU A 46 -0.91 2.16 -6.32
C LEU A 46 -0.25 2.50 -4.99
N ILE A 47 -0.88 2.09 -3.90
CA ILE A 47 -0.33 2.27 -2.56
C ILE A 47 -0.22 0.91 -1.88
N LEU A 48 0.99 0.58 -1.39
CA LEU A 48 1.21 -0.54 -0.47
C LEU A 48 1.28 0.05 0.94
N LEU A 49 0.41 -0.37 1.83
CA LEU A 49 0.22 0.28 3.12
C LEU A 49 0.25 -0.73 4.26
N ASP A 50 1.12 -0.50 5.24
CA ASP A 50 1.10 -1.27 6.49
C ASP A 50 0.07 -0.66 7.44
N ILE A 51 -0.64 -1.51 8.17
CA ILE A 51 -1.58 -1.08 9.21
C ILE A 51 -0.82 -0.56 10.43
N MET A 52 0.32 -1.19 10.76
CA MET A 52 1.07 -0.91 11.99
C MET A 52 2.20 0.09 11.74
N LEU A 53 1.86 1.37 11.69
CA LEU A 53 2.83 2.45 11.53
C LEU A 53 3.08 3.18 12.85
N PRO A 54 4.22 3.88 13.00
CA PRO A 54 4.57 4.51 14.28
C PRO A 54 3.73 5.74 14.63
N ASP A 55 3.26 6.48 13.63
CA ASP A 55 2.59 7.77 13.86
C ASP A 55 1.09 7.77 13.59
N GLU A 56 0.58 6.78 12.88
CA GLU A 56 -0.86 6.69 12.59
C GLU A 56 -1.25 5.25 12.26
N ASP A 57 -2.46 4.85 12.64
CA ASP A 57 -3.01 3.55 12.27
C ASP A 57 -3.27 3.53 10.76
N GLY A 58 -2.75 2.52 10.07
CA GLY A 58 -2.95 2.37 8.63
C GLY A 58 -4.41 2.26 8.22
N MET A 59 -5.28 1.73 9.08
CA MET A 59 -6.72 1.69 8.80
C MET A 59 -7.31 3.11 8.75
N GLU A 60 -6.80 4.02 9.57
CA GLU A 60 -7.22 5.42 9.53
C GLU A 60 -6.73 6.10 8.25
N ILE A 61 -5.50 5.78 7.82
CA ILE A 61 -4.97 6.27 6.55
C ILE A 61 -5.87 5.80 5.40
N LEU A 62 -6.23 4.53 5.40
CA LEU A 62 -7.12 3.97 4.37
C LEU A 62 -8.46 4.70 4.34
N ARG A 63 -9.05 4.95 5.51
CA ARG A 63 -10.30 5.69 5.62
C ARG A 63 -10.19 7.09 5.00
N ARG A 64 -9.09 7.79 5.29
CA ARG A 64 -8.84 9.12 4.76
C ARG A 64 -8.64 9.09 3.24
N LEU A 65 -7.94 8.10 2.73
CA LEU A 65 -7.74 7.95 1.28
C LEU A 65 -9.09 7.77 0.57
N ARG A 66 -9.98 6.98 1.14
CA ARG A 66 -11.31 6.73 0.54
C ARG A 66 -12.25 7.92 0.68
N ALA A 67 -12.03 8.79 1.65
CA ALA A 67 -12.82 10.00 1.86
C ALA A 67 -12.38 11.16 0.96
N ARG A 68 -11.13 11.17 0.48
CA ARG A 68 -10.62 12.23 -0.41
C ARG A 68 -11.01 11.93 -1.85
N GLU A 69 -11.52 12.94 -2.52
CA GLU A 69 -11.96 12.79 -3.91
C GLU A 69 -10.82 12.41 -4.85
N ASP A 70 -9.62 12.97 -4.63
CA ASP A 70 -8.47 12.72 -5.50
C ASP A 70 -7.78 11.37 -5.25
N THR A 71 -8.01 10.72 -4.11
CA THR A 71 -7.36 9.44 -3.78
C THR A 71 -8.30 8.26 -3.65
N ARG A 72 -9.62 8.48 -3.63
CA ARG A 72 -10.59 7.42 -3.32
C ARG A 72 -10.58 6.25 -4.30
N ARG A 73 -10.06 6.42 -5.50
CA ARG A 73 -10.01 5.37 -6.53
C ARG A 73 -8.64 4.74 -6.71
N ILE A 74 -7.63 5.25 -6.01
CA ILE A 74 -6.29 4.67 -6.08
C ILE A 74 -6.32 3.31 -5.41
N PRO A 75 -5.88 2.24 -6.08
CA PRO A 75 -5.85 0.93 -5.45
C PRO A 75 -4.89 0.91 -4.27
N VAL A 76 -5.32 0.27 -3.18
CA VAL A 76 -4.54 0.12 -1.97
C VAL A 76 -4.46 -1.36 -1.62
N MET A 77 -3.23 -1.84 -1.43
CA MET A 77 -2.98 -3.18 -0.90
C MET A 77 -2.39 -3.05 0.49
N LEU A 78 -3.02 -3.69 1.46
CA LEU A 78 -2.48 -3.74 2.82
C LEU A 78 -1.42 -4.84 2.88
N VAL A 79 -0.25 -4.51 3.41
CA VAL A 79 0.88 -5.43 3.59
C VAL A 79 1.28 -5.37 5.04
N THR A 80 0.85 -6.33 5.85
CA THR A 80 0.94 -6.21 7.30
C THR A 80 1.09 -7.54 8.01
N ALA A 81 1.65 -7.49 9.23
CA ALA A 81 1.74 -8.65 10.10
C ALA A 81 0.39 -9.02 10.73
N LYS A 82 -0.59 -8.13 10.70
CA LYS A 82 -1.95 -8.46 11.14
C LYS A 82 -2.59 -9.36 10.11
N SER A 83 -2.71 -10.66 10.43
CA SER A 83 -3.06 -11.66 9.43
C SER A 83 -4.22 -12.57 9.82
N THR A 84 -4.96 -12.23 10.89
CA THR A 84 -6.15 -13.01 11.25
C THR A 84 -7.24 -12.80 10.21
N GLU A 85 -8.19 -13.71 10.15
CA GLU A 85 -9.33 -13.58 9.26
C GLU A 85 -10.10 -12.28 9.53
N ILE A 86 -10.28 -11.94 10.80
CA ILE A 86 -10.97 -10.70 11.20
C ILE A 86 -10.20 -9.47 10.69
N ASP A 87 -8.86 -9.47 10.82
CA ASP A 87 -8.04 -8.36 10.31
C ASP A 87 -8.22 -8.18 8.81
N LYS A 88 -8.22 -9.28 8.06
CA LYS A 88 -8.38 -9.23 6.61
C LYS A 88 -9.76 -8.72 6.21
N VAL A 89 -10.80 -9.19 6.88
CA VAL A 89 -12.16 -8.74 6.61
C VAL A 89 -12.29 -7.24 6.89
N LYS A 90 -11.77 -6.78 8.02
CA LYS A 90 -11.79 -5.34 8.35
C LYS A 90 -11.06 -4.50 7.32
N GLY A 91 -9.90 -4.97 6.87
CA GLY A 91 -9.12 -4.26 5.85
C GLY A 91 -9.88 -4.13 4.53
N LEU A 92 -10.41 -5.23 4.04
CA LEU A 92 -11.15 -5.25 2.78
C LEU A 92 -12.46 -4.45 2.87
N ASP A 93 -13.21 -4.63 3.96
CA ASP A 93 -14.44 -3.87 4.20
C ASP A 93 -14.15 -2.37 4.38
N GLY A 94 -12.97 -2.03 4.90
CA GLY A 94 -12.54 -0.65 5.07
C GLY A 94 -12.13 0.04 3.78
N GLY A 95 -12.08 -0.69 2.67
CA GLY A 95 -11.81 -0.12 1.35
C GLY A 95 -10.49 -0.54 0.71
N ALA A 96 -9.76 -1.50 1.28
CA ALA A 96 -8.56 -2.04 0.65
C ALA A 96 -8.97 -2.93 -0.53
N ASP A 97 -8.18 -2.87 -1.60
CA ASP A 97 -8.41 -3.69 -2.80
C ASP A 97 -7.79 -5.07 -2.66
N ASP A 98 -6.78 -5.21 -1.83
CA ASP A 98 -6.12 -6.49 -1.57
C ASP A 98 -5.44 -6.46 -0.21
N TYR A 99 -5.05 -7.62 0.27
CA TYR A 99 -4.45 -7.80 1.59
C TYR A 99 -3.42 -8.92 1.52
N ILE A 100 -2.19 -8.64 1.92
CA ILE A 100 -1.14 -9.66 1.98
C ILE A 100 -0.51 -9.67 3.38
N ALA A 101 -0.31 -10.86 3.93
CA ALA A 101 0.25 -11.03 5.27
C ALA A 101 1.76 -11.14 5.22
N LYS A 102 2.43 -10.55 6.21
CA LYS A 102 3.87 -10.71 6.41
C LYS A 102 4.12 -11.96 7.25
N PRO A 103 5.15 -12.73 6.98
CA PRO A 103 6.08 -12.60 5.87
C PRO A 103 5.43 -13.02 4.54
N PHE A 104 5.72 -12.26 3.48
CA PHE A 104 5.12 -12.52 2.17
C PHE A 104 6.15 -13.10 1.20
N GLY A 105 5.66 -13.79 0.17
CA GLY A 105 6.49 -14.20 -0.94
C GLY A 105 6.63 -13.05 -1.94
N VAL A 106 7.85 -12.79 -2.41
CA VAL A 106 8.10 -11.70 -3.35
C VAL A 106 7.33 -11.93 -4.66
N MET A 107 7.26 -13.16 -5.13
CA MET A 107 6.54 -13.49 -6.35
C MET A 107 5.03 -13.23 -6.20
N GLU A 108 4.48 -13.57 -5.03
CA GLU A 108 3.07 -13.31 -4.74
C GLU A 108 2.80 -11.80 -4.70
N LEU A 109 3.67 -11.05 -4.02
CA LEU A 109 3.53 -9.59 -3.96
C LEU A 109 3.46 -8.99 -5.36
N ILE A 110 4.39 -9.35 -6.23
CA ILE A 110 4.44 -8.82 -7.59
C ILE A 110 3.22 -9.24 -8.41
N ALA A 111 2.78 -10.49 -8.28
CA ALA A 111 1.59 -10.96 -8.99
C ALA A 111 0.34 -10.17 -8.60
N ARG A 112 0.19 -9.87 -7.30
CA ARG A 112 -0.94 -9.09 -6.80
C ARG A 112 -0.86 -7.62 -7.24
N VAL A 113 0.34 -7.04 -7.24
CA VAL A 113 0.57 -5.67 -7.75
C VAL A 113 0.15 -5.58 -9.22
N LYS A 114 0.59 -6.53 -10.04
CA LYS A 114 0.21 -6.55 -11.45
C LYS A 114 -1.29 -6.67 -11.63
N ALA A 115 -1.95 -7.51 -10.83
CA ALA A 115 -3.39 -7.69 -10.90
C ALA A 115 -4.14 -6.41 -10.55
N LEU A 116 -3.70 -5.69 -9.52
CA LEU A 116 -4.32 -4.42 -9.13
C LEU A 116 -4.15 -3.35 -10.19
N LEU A 117 -2.97 -3.24 -10.78
CA LEU A 117 -2.71 -2.25 -11.82
C LEU A 117 -3.50 -2.53 -13.10
N ARG A 118 -3.74 -3.80 -13.43
CA ARG A 118 -4.60 -4.16 -14.57
C ARG A 118 -6.06 -3.76 -14.36
N ARG A 119 -6.54 -3.79 -13.11
CA ARG A 119 -7.93 -3.48 -12.76
C ARG A 119 -8.17 -2.00 -12.49
N ALA A 120 -7.10 -1.23 -12.31
CA ALA A 120 -7.23 0.19 -12.03
C ALA A 120 -7.89 0.90 -13.21
N PRO A 121 -8.87 1.81 -12.95
CA PRO A 121 -9.49 2.54 -14.04
C PRO A 121 -8.47 3.40 -14.76
N ALA A 122 -8.60 3.49 -16.08
CA ALA A 122 -7.79 4.40 -16.86
C ALA A 122 -8.09 5.84 -16.42
N SER A 123 -7.04 6.58 -16.13
CA SER A 123 -7.18 7.97 -15.72
C SER A 123 -7.43 8.89 -16.93
#